data_431139a106b21eb8fec4d6d7d4920982
#
_entry.id   431139a106b21eb8fec4d6d7d4920982
#
_cell.length_a   1.000
_cell.length_b   1.000
_cell.length_c   1.000
_cell.angle_alpha   90.00
_cell.angle_beta   90.00
_cell.angle_gamma   90.00
#
_symmetry.space_group_name_H-M   'P 1'
#
loop_
_entity.id
_entity.type
_entity.pdbx_description
1 polymer ?
#
loop_
_entity_poly.entity_id
_entity_poly.type
_entity_poly.pdbx_seq_one_letter_code
_entity_poly.pdbx_strand_id
1 'polypeptide(L)'
;MAILHTQINPRSAEFAANAATMLEQVNALRTLLGRIHEGGGSAAQARHSARGKLLVRERINRLLAPGSPFLELSALAAHEVYGEEVAAAGIVAGIGRVEGVECMIVGNDATVKGGTYYPLTVKKHLRAQAIALENRLPCIYLVDSGGANLPRQDEVFPDREHFGRIFFNQANMSARGIPQIAVVMGSCTAGGAYVPAMSDETVMVREQATIFLAGPPLVKAATGEVVSAEELGGADVHCKVSGVADHYAEDDDHALAIARRCVANLNWRKQGQLQCRAPRAPLYPAEELYGVIPADSKQPYDVREVIARLVDGSEFDEFKALFGTTLVCGFAHLHGYPIAILANNGILFAEAAQKGAHFIELACQRGIPLLFLQNITGFMVGQKYEAGGIAKHGAKLVTAVACARVPKFTVLIGGSFGAGNYGMCGRAYDPRFLWMWPNARIGVMGGEQAAGVLAQVKREQAERAGQQLGVEEEAKIKAPILEQYEHQGHPYYSSARLWDDGVIDPAQTREVLALALSAALNAPIEPTAFGVFRM
;
A
#
# COMPACT_ATOMS: atom_id res chain seq x y z
N MET A 1 3.27 -30.78 -8.08
CA MET A 1 2.44 -29.71 -8.70
C MET A 1 2.55 -29.85 -10.20
N ALA A 2 1.47 -29.59 -10.93
CA ALA A 2 1.51 -29.56 -12.39
C ALA A 2 2.18 -28.27 -12.86
N ILE A 3 2.91 -28.33 -13.98
CA ILE A 3 3.47 -27.17 -14.64
C ILE A 3 2.38 -26.51 -15.49
N LEU A 4 2.18 -25.21 -15.32
CA LEU A 4 1.32 -24.42 -16.20
C LEU A 4 2.04 -24.19 -17.53
N HIS A 5 1.45 -24.65 -18.63
CA HIS A 5 1.96 -24.43 -19.98
C HIS A 5 1.25 -23.23 -20.60
N THR A 6 2.03 -22.22 -21.02
CA THR A 6 1.49 -21.03 -21.67
C THR A 6 0.81 -21.37 -22.99
N GLN A 7 -0.33 -20.75 -23.24
CA GLN A 7 -1.03 -20.77 -24.54
C GLN A 7 -0.76 -19.48 -25.34
N ILE A 8 -0.03 -18.53 -24.74
CA ILE A 8 0.29 -17.26 -25.37
C ILE A 8 1.45 -17.42 -26.34
N ASN A 9 1.32 -16.81 -27.51
CA ASN A 9 2.40 -16.67 -28.45
C ASN A 9 3.04 -15.26 -28.36
N PRO A 10 4.22 -15.10 -27.75
CA PRO A 10 4.87 -13.79 -27.60
C PRO A 10 5.25 -13.11 -28.92
N ARG A 11 5.15 -13.84 -30.04
CA ARG A 11 5.42 -13.32 -31.40
C ARG A 11 4.16 -12.89 -32.14
N SER A 12 2.98 -13.05 -31.56
CA SER A 12 1.73 -12.63 -32.21
C SER A 12 1.59 -11.12 -32.25
N ALA A 13 0.89 -10.61 -33.25
CA ALA A 13 0.58 -9.19 -33.36
C ALA A 13 -0.29 -8.69 -32.19
N GLU A 14 -1.19 -9.53 -31.69
CA GLU A 14 -2.02 -9.23 -30.53
C GLU A 14 -1.18 -9.05 -29.26
N PHE A 15 -0.28 -10.00 -28.98
CA PHE A 15 0.65 -9.88 -27.84
C PHE A 15 1.49 -8.59 -27.93
N ALA A 16 2.02 -8.28 -29.11
CA ALA A 16 2.81 -7.07 -29.32
C ALA A 16 2.00 -5.78 -29.07
N ALA A 17 0.75 -5.75 -29.53
CA ALA A 17 -0.15 -4.61 -29.29
C ALA A 17 -0.49 -4.44 -27.80
N ASN A 18 -0.82 -5.53 -27.10
CA ASN A 18 -1.07 -5.53 -25.66
C ASN A 18 0.16 -5.05 -24.88
N ALA A 19 1.35 -5.61 -25.21
CA ALA A 19 2.60 -5.24 -24.57
C ALA A 19 2.95 -3.76 -24.80
N ALA A 20 2.73 -3.22 -25.97
CA ALA A 20 2.95 -1.81 -26.27
C ALA A 20 2.07 -0.91 -25.39
N THR A 21 0.78 -1.21 -25.28
CA THR A 21 -0.16 -0.46 -24.44
C THR A 21 0.21 -0.50 -22.96
N MET A 22 0.55 -1.67 -22.44
CA MET A 22 0.97 -1.80 -21.04
C MET A 22 2.30 -1.08 -20.77
N LEU A 23 3.27 -1.18 -21.67
CA LEU A 23 4.56 -0.50 -21.55
C LEU A 23 4.43 1.02 -21.58
N GLU A 24 3.49 1.57 -22.35
CA GLU A 24 3.17 3.00 -22.30
C GLU A 24 2.73 3.41 -20.90
N GLN A 25 1.82 2.67 -20.28
CA GLN A 25 1.34 2.93 -18.93
C GLN A 25 2.44 2.76 -17.87
N VAL A 26 3.29 1.73 -18.00
CA VAL A 26 4.44 1.50 -17.12
C VAL A 26 5.46 2.64 -17.24
N ASN A 27 5.74 3.11 -18.45
CA ASN A 27 6.67 4.21 -18.66
C ASN A 27 6.11 5.55 -18.13
N ALA A 28 4.80 5.78 -18.26
CA ALA A 28 4.13 6.92 -17.61
C ALA A 28 4.26 6.86 -16.09
N LEU A 29 4.05 5.68 -15.49
CA LEU A 29 4.25 5.47 -14.05
C LEU A 29 5.70 5.75 -13.63
N ARG A 30 6.69 5.21 -14.35
CA ARG A 30 8.12 5.41 -14.06
C ARG A 30 8.50 6.90 -14.13
N THR A 31 7.99 7.61 -15.13
CA THR A 31 8.21 9.06 -15.29
C THR A 31 7.60 9.83 -14.12
N LEU A 32 6.38 9.49 -13.72
CA LEU A 32 5.70 10.12 -12.58
C LEU A 32 6.44 9.86 -11.27
N LEU A 33 6.85 8.61 -11.01
CA LEU A 33 7.63 8.25 -9.83
C LEU A 33 8.98 8.98 -9.81
N GLY A 34 9.67 9.10 -10.95
CA GLY A 34 10.89 9.89 -11.07
C GLY A 34 10.71 11.33 -10.62
N ARG A 35 9.63 11.98 -11.08
CA ARG A 35 9.28 13.36 -10.67
C ARG A 35 8.97 13.46 -9.16
N ILE A 36 8.19 12.51 -8.63
CA ILE A 36 7.88 12.47 -7.19
C ILE A 36 9.13 12.28 -6.34
N HIS A 37 10.09 11.50 -6.81
CA HIS A 37 11.36 11.28 -6.11
C HIS A 37 12.23 12.54 -5.99
N GLU A 38 11.98 13.57 -6.78
CA GLU A 38 12.62 14.88 -6.66
C GLU A 38 12.10 15.69 -5.44
N GLY A 39 11.08 15.20 -4.74
CA GLY A 39 10.53 15.82 -3.53
C GLY A 39 10.08 17.27 -3.78
N GLY A 40 10.67 18.24 -3.06
CA GLY A 40 10.39 19.67 -3.22
C GLY A 40 11.07 20.33 -4.41
N GLY A 41 11.73 19.52 -5.29
CA GLY A 41 12.44 19.99 -6.47
C GLY A 41 13.85 20.51 -6.18
N SER A 42 14.63 20.73 -7.26
CA SER A 42 16.07 21.02 -7.22
C SER A 42 16.45 22.21 -6.31
N ALA A 43 15.68 23.29 -6.35
CA ALA A 43 15.95 24.47 -5.53
C ALA A 43 15.76 24.21 -4.01
N ALA A 44 14.75 23.41 -3.63
CA ALA A 44 14.53 23.02 -2.24
C ALA A 44 15.60 22.02 -1.77
N GLN A 45 15.96 21.05 -2.61
CA GLN A 45 17.04 20.11 -2.35
C GLN A 45 18.38 20.85 -2.13
N ALA A 46 18.75 21.79 -3.01
CA ALA A 46 19.97 22.57 -2.89
C ALA A 46 20.01 23.37 -1.56
N ARG A 47 18.91 24.00 -1.17
CA ARG A 47 18.82 24.71 0.13
C ARG A 47 18.94 23.76 1.32
N HIS A 48 18.41 22.55 1.22
CA HIS A 48 18.48 21.52 2.25
C HIS A 48 19.94 21.04 2.42
N SER A 49 20.58 20.65 1.32
CA SER A 49 21.95 20.15 1.31
C SER A 49 22.98 21.23 1.70
N ALA A 50 22.74 22.50 1.36
CA ALA A 50 23.60 23.61 1.79
C ALA A 50 23.68 23.79 3.33
N ARG A 51 22.76 23.19 4.08
CA ARG A 51 22.77 23.14 5.55
C ARG A 51 23.52 21.93 6.11
N GLY A 52 24.22 21.16 5.28
CA GLY A 52 24.93 19.94 5.68
C GLY A 52 24.02 18.71 5.87
N LYS A 53 22.76 18.77 5.44
CA LYS A 53 21.79 17.69 5.62
C LYS A 53 21.73 16.77 4.40
N LEU A 54 21.59 15.48 4.63
CA LEU A 54 21.26 14.50 3.59
C LEU A 54 19.78 14.59 3.21
N LEU A 55 19.48 14.34 1.92
CA LEU A 55 18.09 14.18 1.47
C LEU A 55 17.47 12.90 2.09
N VAL A 56 16.14 12.90 2.28
CA VAL A 56 15.46 11.77 2.95
C VAL A 56 15.75 10.43 2.31
N ARG A 57 15.81 10.34 0.97
CA ARG A 57 16.11 9.09 0.25
C ARG A 57 17.58 8.68 0.42
N GLU A 58 18.50 9.63 0.52
CA GLU A 58 19.90 9.35 0.86
C GLU A 58 20.04 8.85 2.30
N ARG A 59 19.33 9.45 3.26
CA ARG A 59 19.25 8.95 4.64
C ARG A 59 18.78 7.49 4.69
N ILE A 60 17.70 7.16 3.97
CA ILE A 60 17.18 5.80 3.89
C ILE A 60 18.22 4.86 3.26
N ASN A 61 18.81 5.22 2.12
CA ASN A 61 19.80 4.39 1.43
C ASN A 61 21.04 4.10 2.31
N ARG A 62 21.50 5.08 3.10
CA ARG A 62 22.64 4.91 4.02
C ARG A 62 22.28 4.14 5.28
N LEU A 63 21.00 4.17 5.71
CA LEU A 63 20.50 3.39 6.83
C LEU A 63 20.39 1.89 6.49
N LEU A 64 20.00 1.56 5.27
CA LEU A 64 19.80 0.19 4.82
C LEU A 64 21.12 -0.60 4.78
N ALA A 65 21.02 -1.90 4.99
CA ALA A 65 22.13 -2.82 4.74
C ALA A 65 22.51 -2.78 3.23
N PRO A 66 23.80 -2.85 2.89
CA PRO A 66 24.24 -2.84 1.49
C PRO A 66 23.54 -3.91 0.66
N GLY A 67 22.98 -3.49 -0.49
CA GLY A 67 22.23 -4.38 -1.38
C GLY A 67 20.81 -4.76 -0.89
N SER A 68 20.35 -4.21 0.23
CA SER A 68 18.95 -4.40 0.66
C SER A 68 18.01 -3.66 -0.27
N PRO A 69 16.97 -4.32 -0.82
CA PRO A 69 15.89 -3.60 -1.48
C PRO A 69 15.11 -2.76 -0.47
N PHE A 70 14.50 -1.69 -0.96
CA PHE A 70 13.55 -0.87 -0.21
C PHE A 70 12.17 -0.99 -0.85
N LEU A 71 11.23 -1.61 -0.15
CA LEU A 71 9.83 -1.70 -0.57
C LEU A 71 9.13 -0.40 -0.18
N GLU A 72 9.19 0.61 -1.05
CA GLU A 72 8.52 1.88 -0.84
C GLU A 72 7.00 1.72 -0.92
N LEU A 73 6.29 2.34 0.00
CA LEU A 73 4.84 2.29 0.11
C LEU A 73 4.22 3.64 -0.26
N SER A 74 3.13 3.58 -1.04
CA SER A 74 2.28 4.74 -1.36
C SER A 74 3.07 5.96 -1.88
N ALA A 75 4.01 5.74 -2.81
CA ALA A 75 4.82 6.82 -3.39
C ALA A 75 3.96 7.92 -4.05
N LEU A 76 2.79 7.56 -4.61
CA LEU A 76 1.85 8.50 -5.25
C LEU A 76 0.93 9.24 -4.25
N ALA A 77 1.07 9.02 -2.94
CA ALA A 77 0.22 9.69 -1.95
C ALA A 77 0.21 11.21 -2.13
N ALA A 78 -0.99 11.82 -2.09
CA ALA A 78 -1.26 13.24 -2.29
C ALA A 78 -1.07 13.78 -3.73
N HIS A 79 -0.74 12.93 -4.70
CA HIS A 79 -0.63 13.35 -6.10
C HIS A 79 -1.95 13.95 -6.60
N GLU A 80 -1.92 15.22 -7.07
CA GLU A 80 -3.08 15.97 -7.58
C GLU A 80 -4.30 16.03 -6.63
N VAL A 81 -4.09 15.96 -5.31
CA VAL A 81 -5.19 16.06 -4.33
C VAL A 81 -5.37 17.47 -3.82
N TYR A 82 -4.27 18.18 -3.59
CA TYR A 82 -4.30 19.55 -3.09
C TYR A 82 -4.10 20.53 -4.25
N GLY A 83 -4.47 21.79 -4.10
CA GLY A 83 -4.21 22.82 -5.10
C GLY A 83 -2.72 23.18 -5.26
N GLU A 84 -1.84 22.36 -4.70
CA GLU A 84 -0.39 22.50 -4.67
C GLU A 84 0.26 21.10 -4.67
N GLU A 85 1.51 21.04 -5.10
CA GLU A 85 2.25 19.78 -5.11
C GLU A 85 2.77 19.42 -3.71
N VAL A 86 2.46 18.22 -3.25
CA VAL A 86 2.92 17.62 -1.98
C VAL A 86 3.43 16.21 -2.29
N ALA A 87 4.62 16.15 -2.89
CA ALA A 87 5.22 14.90 -3.37
C ALA A 87 5.27 13.84 -2.27
N ALA A 88 4.83 12.63 -2.58
CA ALA A 88 4.76 11.49 -1.66
C ALA A 88 4.07 11.80 -0.32
N ALA A 89 3.16 12.79 -0.29
CA ALA A 89 2.56 13.35 0.94
C ALA A 89 3.60 13.87 1.96
N GLY A 90 4.76 14.32 1.52
CA GLY A 90 5.82 14.87 2.37
C GLY A 90 6.56 13.86 3.26
N ILE A 91 6.29 12.55 3.11
CA ILE A 91 7.05 11.49 3.79
C ILE A 91 7.35 10.32 2.84
N VAL A 92 8.54 9.74 3.02
CA VAL A 92 8.91 8.46 2.38
C VAL A 92 8.72 7.36 3.43
N ALA A 93 7.90 6.36 3.12
CA ALA A 93 7.65 5.23 4.00
C ALA A 93 7.87 3.92 3.24
N GLY A 94 8.44 2.92 3.90
CA GLY A 94 8.68 1.63 3.30
C GLY A 94 9.39 0.65 4.21
N ILE A 95 9.63 -0.54 3.69
CA ILE A 95 10.28 -1.63 4.42
C ILE A 95 11.65 -1.91 3.79
N GLY A 96 12.67 -1.98 4.63
CA GLY A 96 14.01 -2.36 4.22
C GLY A 96 14.77 -3.03 5.36
N ARG A 97 15.90 -3.69 5.04
CA ARG A 97 16.71 -4.37 6.05
C ARG A 97 17.77 -3.45 6.62
N VAL A 98 17.80 -3.37 7.95
CA VAL A 98 18.80 -2.69 8.74
C VAL A 98 19.44 -3.73 9.66
N GLU A 99 20.73 -3.96 9.57
CA GLU A 99 21.45 -4.99 10.35
C GLU A 99 20.76 -6.38 10.33
N GLY A 100 20.27 -6.79 9.16
CA GLY A 100 19.58 -8.06 8.98
C GLY A 100 18.11 -8.08 9.40
N VAL A 101 17.60 -7.04 10.06
CA VAL A 101 16.22 -6.92 10.53
C VAL A 101 15.39 -6.10 9.52
N GLU A 102 14.23 -6.61 9.14
CA GLU A 102 13.27 -5.85 8.35
C GLU A 102 12.58 -4.82 9.22
N CYS A 103 12.74 -3.55 8.88
CA CYS A 103 12.21 -2.41 9.62
C CYS A 103 11.22 -1.62 8.75
N MET A 104 10.18 -1.09 9.38
CA MET A 104 9.38 -0.01 8.81
C MET A 104 10.14 1.29 8.99
N ILE A 105 10.47 1.95 7.90
CA ILE A 105 11.17 3.23 7.89
C ILE A 105 10.18 4.31 7.47
N VAL A 106 10.09 5.40 8.24
CA VAL A 106 9.25 6.56 7.96
C VAL A 106 10.12 7.80 8.04
N GLY A 107 10.42 8.42 6.91
CA GLY A 107 11.27 9.62 6.84
C GLY A 107 10.50 10.84 6.36
N ASN A 108 10.60 11.96 7.10
CA ASN A 108 10.08 13.24 6.64
C ASN A 108 10.93 13.79 5.50
N ASP A 109 10.29 14.23 4.43
CA ASP A 109 10.95 15.02 3.38
C ASP A 109 10.81 16.51 3.67
N ALA A 110 11.81 17.08 4.33
CA ALA A 110 11.82 18.50 4.65
C ALA A 110 11.92 19.42 3.42
N THR A 111 12.24 18.87 2.23
CA THR A 111 12.19 19.64 0.96
C THR A 111 10.76 19.88 0.50
N VAL A 112 9.82 19.02 0.92
CA VAL A 112 8.39 19.13 0.63
C VAL A 112 7.70 19.89 1.77
N LYS A 113 7.35 21.14 1.53
CA LYS A 113 6.62 21.99 2.51
C LYS A 113 7.24 21.99 3.92
N GLY A 114 8.56 21.89 4.02
CA GLY A 114 9.28 21.85 5.31
C GLY A 114 8.98 20.61 6.17
N GLY A 115 8.58 19.51 5.58
CA GLY A 115 8.18 18.28 6.29
C GLY A 115 6.86 18.44 7.08
N THR A 116 6.02 19.41 6.71
CA THR A 116 4.72 19.66 7.37
C THR A 116 3.72 18.56 7.07
N TYR A 117 2.95 18.16 8.09
CA TYR A 117 1.93 17.12 7.98
C TYR A 117 0.61 17.66 7.41
N TYR A 118 0.28 17.25 6.20
CA TYR A 118 -1.02 17.38 5.57
C TYR A 118 -1.94 16.22 5.99
N PRO A 119 -3.26 16.25 5.69
CA PRO A 119 -4.16 15.14 6.01
C PRO A 119 -3.68 13.80 5.46
N LEU A 120 -3.21 13.76 4.21
CA LEU A 120 -2.68 12.52 3.60
C LEU A 120 -1.28 12.14 4.11
N THR A 121 -0.50 13.07 4.64
CA THR A 121 0.74 12.75 5.38
C THR A 121 0.41 11.95 6.63
N VAL A 122 -0.57 12.40 7.40
CA VAL A 122 -1.07 11.68 8.59
C VAL A 122 -1.58 10.29 8.20
N LYS A 123 -2.45 10.21 7.19
CA LYS A 123 -3.01 8.93 6.71
C LYS A 123 -1.91 7.96 6.26
N LYS A 124 -0.86 8.44 5.58
CA LYS A 124 0.27 7.62 5.15
C LYS A 124 1.11 7.13 6.33
N HIS A 125 1.38 7.99 7.30
CA HIS A 125 2.08 7.60 8.53
C HIS A 125 1.29 6.53 9.30
N LEU A 126 -0.02 6.74 9.49
CA LEU A 126 -0.90 5.76 10.14
C LEU A 126 -0.93 4.43 9.38
N ARG A 127 -0.92 4.45 8.04
CA ARG A 127 -0.85 3.22 7.26
C ARG A 127 0.50 2.50 7.44
N ALA A 128 1.60 3.23 7.47
CA ALA A 128 2.92 2.64 7.76
C ALA A 128 2.94 1.98 9.15
N GLN A 129 2.38 2.64 10.17
CA GLN A 129 2.25 2.06 11.51
C GLN A 129 1.32 0.85 11.55
N ALA A 130 0.21 0.85 10.80
CA ALA A 130 -0.69 -0.30 10.71
C ALA A 130 0.04 -1.51 10.10
N ILE A 131 0.80 -1.31 9.01
CA ILE A 131 1.63 -2.35 8.41
C ILE A 131 2.70 -2.84 9.40
N ALA A 132 3.37 -1.93 10.11
CA ALA A 132 4.36 -2.29 11.11
C ALA A 132 3.76 -3.11 12.25
N LEU A 133 2.59 -2.71 12.75
CA LEU A 133 1.87 -3.43 13.81
C LEU A 133 1.46 -4.84 13.36
N GLU A 134 0.83 -4.96 12.20
CA GLU A 134 0.32 -6.23 11.67
C GLU A 134 1.44 -7.23 11.36
N ASN A 135 2.58 -6.73 10.90
CA ASN A 135 3.73 -7.55 10.52
C ASN A 135 4.81 -7.58 11.60
N ARG A 136 4.61 -6.93 12.76
CA ARG A 136 5.59 -6.80 13.86
C ARG A 136 6.95 -6.30 13.37
N LEU A 137 6.99 -5.17 12.66
CA LEU A 137 8.22 -4.58 12.16
C LEU A 137 8.70 -3.49 13.12
N PRO A 138 9.96 -3.53 13.60
CA PRO A 138 10.56 -2.38 14.28
C PRO A 138 10.41 -1.11 13.42
N CYS A 139 10.08 0.01 14.05
CA CYS A 139 9.89 1.29 13.36
C CYS A 139 11.11 2.18 13.54
N ILE A 140 11.57 2.81 12.45
CA ILE A 140 12.60 3.84 12.45
C ILE A 140 12.02 5.11 11.86
N TYR A 141 11.96 6.17 12.65
CA TYR A 141 11.46 7.48 12.27
C TYR A 141 12.63 8.42 12.01
N LEU A 142 12.83 8.82 10.74
CA LEU A 142 13.82 9.85 10.37
C LEU A 142 13.13 11.22 10.39
N VAL A 143 13.26 11.93 11.51
CA VAL A 143 12.44 13.10 11.82
C VAL A 143 13.08 14.40 11.35
N ASP A 144 12.38 15.12 10.48
CA ASP A 144 12.73 16.46 10.02
C ASP A 144 11.43 17.19 9.60
N SER A 145 10.62 17.61 10.60
CA SER A 145 9.23 18.03 10.41
C SER A 145 8.92 19.40 11.00
N GLY A 146 8.21 20.19 10.22
CA GLY A 146 7.62 21.46 10.67
C GLY A 146 6.33 21.33 11.52
N GLY A 147 5.88 20.11 11.83
CA GLY A 147 4.63 19.87 12.56
C GLY A 147 3.38 19.83 11.67
N ALA A 148 2.21 20.07 12.24
CA ALA A 148 0.93 20.02 11.53
C ALA A 148 0.72 21.21 10.57
N ASN A 149 0.04 20.97 9.44
CA ASN A 149 -0.38 22.04 8.53
C ASN A 149 -1.52 22.85 9.16
N LEU A 150 -1.21 24.05 9.65
CA LEU A 150 -2.15 24.90 10.36
C LEU A 150 -3.37 25.33 9.54
N PRO A 151 -3.26 25.65 8.24
CA PRO A 151 -4.43 25.97 7.41
C PRO A 151 -5.45 24.84 7.28
N ARG A 152 -5.03 23.58 7.54
CA ARG A 152 -5.88 22.37 7.48
C ARG A 152 -5.99 21.66 8.81
N GLN A 153 -5.91 22.41 9.91
CA GLN A 153 -5.86 21.84 11.26
C GLN A 153 -7.09 20.98 11.60
N ASP A 154 -8.23 21.31 11.07
CA ASP A 154 -9.49 20.58 11.22
C ASP A 154 -9.47 19.19 10.56
N GLU A 155 -8.68 19.01 9.50
CA GLU A 155 -8.48 17.73 8.81
C GLU A 155 -7.26 16.93 9.34
N VAL A 156 -6.47 17.52 10.25
CA VAL A 156 -5.20 16.94 10.73
C VAL A 156 -5.25 16.57 12.21
N PHE A 157 -5.99 17.34 13.06
CA PHE A 157 -5.86 17.31 14.51
C PHE A 157 -6.99 16.60 15.27
N PRO A 158 -8.30 16.92 15.07
CA PRO A 158 -9.32 16.64 16.10
C PRO A 158 -9.90 15.23 16.08
N ASP A 159 -9.81 14.48 14.99
CA ASP A 159 -10.47 13.20 14.83
C ASP A 159 -9.58 12.01 15.25
N ARG A 160 -10.22 10.84 15.37
CA ARG A 160 -9.61 9.58 15.78
C ARG A 160 -8.41 9.18 14.92
N GLU A 161 -8.55 9.23 13.59
CA GLU A 161 -7.50 8.85 12.62
C GLU A 161 -6.67 10.06 12.17
N HIS A 162 -6.49 11.04 13.06
CA HIS A 162 -5.68 12.22 12.89
C HIS A 162 -4.33 12.11 13.61
N PHE A 163 -3.63 13.22 13.71
CA PHE A 163 -2.24 13.29 14.17
C PHE A 163 -1.99 12.61 15.51
N GLY A 164 -2.92 12.78 16.48
CA GLY A 164 -2.83 12.15 17.80
C GLY A 164 -2.82 10.62 17.76
N ARG A 165 -3.38 10.02 16.71
CA ARG A 165 -3.39 8.56 16.53
C ARG A 165 -1.99 7.99 16.29
N ILE A 166 -1.08 8.77 15.71
CA ILE A 166 0.32 8.38 15.52
C ILE A 166 0.95 8.01 16.86
N PHE A 167 0.78 8.86 17.88
CA PHE A 167 1.35 8.68 19.21
C PHE A 167 0.70 7.54 19.97
N PHE A 168 -0.64 7.43 19.86
CA PHE A 168 -1.38 6.29 20.41
C PHE A 168 -0.87 4.95 19.85
N ASN A 169 -0.67 4.87 18.54
CA ASN A 169 -0.16 3.68 17.88
C ASN A 169 1.27 3.38 18.33
N GLN A 170 2.14 4.38 18.38
CA GLN A 170 3.53 4.25 18.80
C GLN A 170 3.66 3.66 20.20
N ALA A 171 2.93 4.22 21.18
CA ALA A 171 2.92 3.71 22.55
C ALA A 171 2.40 2.25 22.62
N ASN A 172 1.33 1.93 21.87
CA ASN A 172 0.76 0.58 21.87
C ASN A 172 1.65 -0.44 21.12
N MET A 173 2.40 -0.02 20.10
CA MET A 173 3.37 -0.88 19.42
C MET A 173 4.55 -1.19 20.35
N SER A 174 5.12 -0.20 21.01
CA SER A 174 6.16 -0.36 22.02
C SER A 174 5.71 -1.33 23.13
N ALA A 175 4.50 -1.11 23.69
CA ALA A 175 3.92 -2.01 24.71
C ALA A 175 3.72 -3.46 24.24
N ARG A 176 3.66 -3.70 22.93
CA ARG A 176 3.60 -5.04 22.32
C ARG A 176 4.97 -5.59 21.94
N GLY A 177 6.05 -4.92 22.33
CA GLY A 177 7.42 -5.30 22.01
C GLY A 177 7.75 -5.10 20.53
N ILE A 178 7.18 -4.11 19.88
CA ILE A 178 7.57 -3.66 18.55
C ILE A 178 8.40 -2.39 18.73
N PRO A 179 9.75 -2.46 18.55
CA PRO A 179 10.65 -1.36 18.86
C PRO A 179 10.37 -0.10 18.05
N GLN A 180 10.52 1.05 18.71
CA GLN A 180 10.31 2.39 18.15
C GLN A 180 11.61 3.17 18.29
N ILE A 181 12.27 3.50 17.18
CA ILE A 181 13.55 4.24 17.16
C ILE A 181 13.34 5.54 16.42
N ALA A 182 13.66 6.67 17.03
CA ALA A 182 13.62 7.97 16.37
C ALA A 182 15.04 8.52 16.13
N VAL A 183 15.24 9.10 14.96
CA VAL A 183 16.47 9.79 14.57
C VAL A 183 16.09 11.22 14.17
N VAL A 184 16.33 12.17 15.05
CA VAL A 184 15.99 13.56 14.82
C VAL A 184 17.15 14.23 14.09
N MET A 185 16.89 14.57 12.82
CA MET A 185 17.88 15.08 11.86
C MET A 185 17.51 16.49 11.38
N GLY A 186 16.65 17.15 12.12
CA GLY A 186 16.17 18.48 11.82
C GLY A 186 15.13 18.97 12.81
N SER A 187 14.23 19.81 12.36
CA SER A 187 13.18 20.36 13.22
C SER A 187 12.19 19.28 13.65
N CYS A 188 11.77 19.34 14.92
CA CYS A 188 10.70 18.53 15.46
C CYS A 188 9.86 19.37 16.42
N THR A 189 8.76 19.94 15.91
CA THR A 189 8.04 21.02 16.60
C THR A 189 6.61 20.62 16.95
N ALA A 190 6.11 21.19 18.04
CA ALA A 190 4.74 21.05 18.55
C ALA A 190 4.38 19.57 18.80
N GLY A 191 3.20 19.11 18.32
CA GLY A 191 2.79 17.72 18.48
C GLY A 191 3.79 16.71 17.91
N GLY A 192 4.55 17.06 16.87
CA GLY A 192 5.59 16.21 16.30
C GLY A 192 6.69 15.82 17.29
N ALA A 193 6.94 16.65 18.31
CA ALA A 193 7.92 16.39 19.37
C ALA A 193 7.64 15.07 20.13
N TYR A 194 6.41 14.58 20.11
CA TYR A 194 6.08 13.31 20.76
C TYR A 194 6.57 12.08 19.97
N VAL A 195 6.84 12.18 18.66
CA VAL A 195 7.43 11.05 17.92
C VAL A 195 8.76 10.62 18.54
N PRO A 196 9.78 11.47 18.69
CA PRO A 196 11.01 11.09 19.39
C PRO A 196 10.81 10.89 20.89
N ALA A 197 10.05 11.74 21.58
CA ALA A 197 9.90 11.67 23.03
C ALA A 197 9.17 10.40 23.53
N MET A 198 8.45 9.68 22.66
CA MET A 198 7.75 8.42 22.93
C MET A 198 8.39 7.22 22.24
N SER A 199 9.52 7.41 21.56
CA SER A 199 10.32 6.29 21.03
C SER A 199 11.06 5.58 22.15
N ASP A 200 11.38 4.30 21.94
CA ASP A 200 12.14 3.51 22.91
C ASP A 200 13.60 3.97 22.98
N GLU A 201 14.14 4.42 21.83
CA GLU A 201 15.46 5.06 21.74
C GLU A 201 15.39 6.25 20.79
N THR A 202 16.04 7.35 21.16
CA THR A 202 16.07 8.60 20.37
C THR A 202 17.50 9.09 20.15
N VAL A 203 17.83 9.33 18.88
CA VAL A 203 19.10 9.91 18.43
C VAL A 203 18.88 11.34 18.00
N MET A 204 19.75 12.28 18.39
CA MET A 204 19.71 13.67 17.93
C MET A 204 21.03 14.11 17.29
N VAL A 205 20.95 14.78 16.14
CA VAL A 205 22.10 15.39 15.46
C VAL A 205 22.36 16.78 16.06
N ARG A 206 23.59 17.02 16.52
CA ARG A 206 23.99 18.31 17.13
C ARG A 206 23.81 19.47 16.15
N GLU A 207 23.53 20.66 16.68
CA GLU A 207 23.44 21.93 15.93
C GLU A 207 22.47 21.90 14.72
N GLN A 208 21.70 20.80 14.57
CA GLN A 208 20.81 20.56 13.45
C GLN A 208 19.42 20.09 13.90
N ALA A 209 19.38 19.21 14.90
CA ALA A 209 18.15 18.65 15.44
C ALA A 209 17.60 19.52 16.57
N THR A 210 16.29 19.74 16.56
CA THR A 210 15.62 20.43 17.68
C THR A 210 14.32 19.70 18.02
N ILE A 211 14.03 19.55 19.32
CA ILE A 211 12.76 19.04 19.84
C ILE A 211 12.19 20.07 20.81
N PHE A 212 11.02 20.62 20.54
CA PHE A 212 10.31 21.48 21.49
C PHE A 212 8.79 21.49 21.21
N LEU A 213 8.00 21.64 22.26
CA LEU A 213 6.54 21.78 22.15
C LEU A 213 6.13 23.15 21.61
N ALA A 214 6.89 24.18 21.96
CA ALA A 214 6.71 25.56 21.51
C ALA A 214 8.04 26.10 21.01
N GLY A 215 8.10 26.52 19.75
CA GLY A 215 9.32 27.14 19.19
C GLY A 215 9.63 28.53 19.76
N PRO A 216 10.85 29.07 19.54
CA PRO A 216 11.28 30.35 20.09
C PRO A 216 10.30 31.53 19.91
N PRO A 217 9.62 31.68 18.73
CA PRO A 217 8.64 32.76 18.59
C PRO A 217 7.44 32.65 19.54
N LEU A 218 6.96 31.40 19.77
CA LEU A 218 5.84 31.17 20.67
C LEU A 218 6.25 31.33 22.14
N VAL A 219 7.44 30.87 22.51
CA VAL A 219 8.02 31.10 23.85
C VAL A 219 8.12 32.60 24.13
N LYS A 220 8.67 33.39 23.20
CA LYS A 220 8.74 34.83 23.31
C LYS A 220 7.38 35.50 23.49
N ALA A 221 6.39 35.04 22.71
CA ALA A 221 5.03 35.59 22.82
C ALA A 221 4.34 35.23 24.13
N ALA A 222 4.59 34.04 24.69
CA ALA A 222 3.94 33.54 25.88
C ALA A 222 4.59 34.02 27.19
N THR A 223 5.93 34.10 27.23
CA THR A 223 6.70 34.34 28.45
C THR A 223 7.57 35.61 28.41
N GLY A 224 7.78 36.20 27.22
CA GLY A 224 8.72 37.28 26.98
C GLY A 224 10.19 36.83 26.86
N GLU A 225 10.48 35.55 27.07
CA GLU A 225 11.82 34.99 26.99
C GLU A 225 12.34 34.99 25.55
N VAL A 226 13.60 35.42 25.37
CA VAL A 226 14.30 35.37 24.08
C VAL A 226 15.34 34.26 24.15
N VAL A 227 15.13 33.21 23.44
CA VAL A 227 15.95 31.98 23.41
C VAL A 227 16.15 31.51 21.98
N SER A 228 17.32 30.99 21.65
CA SER A 228 17.58 30.34 20.36
C SER A 228 16.96 28.95 20.32
N ALA A 229 16.77 28.39 19.12
CA ALA A 229 16.25 27.04 18.96
C ALA A 229 17.18 25.98 19.59
N GLU A 230 18.50 26.17 19.50
CA GLU A 230 19.49 25.27 20.07
C GLU A 230 19.47 25.30 21.60
N GLU A 231 19.40 26.50 22.21
CA GLU A 231 19.28 26.65 23.65
C GLU A 231 17.96 26.16 24.22
N LEU A 232 16.87 26.22 23.43
CA LEU A 232 15.54 25.77 23.84
C LEU A 232 15.38 24.26 23.79
N GLY A 233 15.90 23.63 22.74
CA GLY A 233 15.65 22.19 22.53
C GLY A 233 16.61 21.54 21.55
N GLY A 234 17.86 21.98 21.51
CA GLY A 234 18.92 21.34 20.73
C GLY A 234 19.43 20.04 21.37
N ALA A 235 20.32 19.36 20.65
CA ALA A 235 20.87 18.05 21.08
C ALA A 235 21.61 18.16 22.42
N ASP A 236 22.32 19.27 22.69
CA ASP A 236 23.00 19.48 23.97
C ASP A 236 22.01 19.53 25.14
N VAL A 237 20.89 20.19 24.98
CA VAL A 237 19.84 20.25 26.00
C VAL A 237 19.26 18.85 26.25
N HIS A 238 18.88 18.14 25.18
CA HIS A 238 18.11 16.89 25.31
C HIS A 238 18.97 15.68 25.65
N CYS A 239 20.21 15.61 25.20
CA CYS A 239 21.11 14.52 25.56
C CYS A 239 21.85 14.73 26.89
N LYS A 240 22.06 15.99 27.35
CA LYS A 240 22.91 16.26 28.53
C LYS A 240 22.12 16.74 29.74
N VAL A 241 20.94 17.35 29.55
CA VAL A 241 20.21 18.04 30.63
C VAL A 241 18.83 17.41 30.86
N SER A 242 17.97 17.36 29.84
CA SER A 242 16.59 16.90 29.99
C SER A 242 16.42 15.38 29.90
N GLY A 243 17.35 14.68 29.24
CA GLY A 243 17.25 13.22 29.02
C GLY A 243 16.15 12.81 28.05
N VAL A 244 15.66 13.70 27.20
CA VAL A 244 14.66 13.36 26.17
C VAL A 244 15.28 12.53 25.05
N ALA A 245 16.58 12.70 24.78
CA ALA A 245 17.30 11.93 23.76
C ALA A 245 18.43 11.12 24.42
N ASP A 246 18.62 9.91 23.91
CA ASP A 246 19.55 8.92 24.47
C ASP A 246 20.93 8.97 23.81
N HIS A 247 20.98 9.38 22.53
CA HIS A 247 22.19 9.34 21.74
C HIS A 247 22.47 10.66 21.04
N TYR A 248 23.72 11.12 21.18
CA TYR A 248 24.24 12.33 20.58
C TYR A 248 25.01 12.01 19.31
N ALA A 249 24.62 12.55 18.16
CA ALA A 249 25.28 12.35 16.89
C ALA A 249 25.92 13.64 16.36
N GLU A 250 27.08 13.50 15.72
CA GLU A 250 27.82 14.62 15.15
C GLU A 250 27.20 15.16 13.85
N ASP A 251 26.66 14.26 13.03
CA ASP A 251 26.06 14.53 11.72
C ASP A 251 25.04 13.44 11.35
N ASP A 252 24.46 13.56 10.16
CA ASP A 252 23.47 12.59 9.64
C ASP A 252 24.07 11.18 9.52
N ASP A 253 25.29 11.02 9.03
CA ASP A 253 25.95 9.72 8.89
C ASP A 253 26.19 9.04 10.24
N HIS A 254 26.66 9.79 11.23
CA HIS A 254 26.84 9.27 12.58
C HIS A 254 25.49 8.88 13.21
N ALA A 255 24.44 9.69 13.01
CA ALA A 255 23.10 9.37 13.51
C ALA A 255 22.55 8.07 12.92
N LEU A 256 22.72 7.87 11.62
CA LEU A 256 22.32 6.62 10.95
C LEU A 256 23.14 5.42 11.43
N ALA A 257 24.44 5.58 11.68
CA ALA A 257 25.28 4.54 12.26
C ALA A 257 24.83 4.16 13.69
N ILE A 258 24.42 5.14 14.50
CA ILE A 258 23.83 4.89 15.83
C ILE A 258 22.50 4.11 15.67
N ALA A 259 21.60 4.56 14.81
CA ALA A 259 20.33 3.86 14.57
C ALA A 259 20.55 2.39 14.14
N ARG A 260 21.55 2.11 13.30
CA ARG A 260 21.92 0.75 12.92
C ARG A 260 22.36 -0.07 14.15
N ARG A 261 23.16 0.51 15.07
CA ARG A 261 23.53 -0.16 16.32
C ARG A 261 22.35 -0.44 17.23
N CYS A 262 21.38 0.51 17.34
CA CYS A 262 20.14 0.27 18.08
C CYS A 262 19.41 -0.96 17.51
N VAL A 263 19.28 -1.05 16.19
CA VAL A 263 18.65 -2.21 15.53
C VAL A 263 19.44 -3.50 15.77
N ALA A 264 20.77 -3.48 15.69
CA ALA A 264 21.61 -4.65 15.94
C ALA A 264 21.42 -5.21 17.36
N ASN A 265 21.10 -4.36 18.34
CA ASN A 265 20.90 -4.73 19.74
C ASN A 265 19.48 -5.24 20.05
N LEU A 266 18.53 -5.23 19.11
CA LEU A 266 17.13 -5.61 19.36
C LEU A 266 16.94 -7.10 19.68
N ASN A 267 17.92 -7.96 19.40
CA ASN A 267 17.75 -9.43 19.47
C ASN A 267 16.49 -9.91 18.74
N TRP A 268 16.21 -9.30 17.58
CA TRP A 268 14.98 -9.52 16.85
C TRP A 268 14.95 -10.88 16.16
N ARG A 269 13.79 -11.54 16.20
CA ARG A 269 13.57 -12.81 15.52
C ARG A 269 12.20 -12.84 14.85
N LYS A 270 12.16 -13.36 13.64
CA LYS A 270 10.89 -13.66 12.95
C LYS A 270 10.13 -14.74 13.73
N GLN A 271 8.82 -14.56 13.84
CA GLN A 271 7.93 -15.45 14.60
C GLN A 271 7.08 -16.35 13.70
N GLY A 272 6.83 -15.94 12.46
CA GLY A 272 6.11 -16.73 11.47
C GLY A 272 6.98 -17.88 10.94
N GLN A 273 6.42 -19.09 10.93
CA GLN A 273 7.10 -20.28 10.43
C GLN A 273 6.36 -20.84 9.24
N LEU A 274 7.04 -20.97 8.12
CA LEU A 274 6.58 -21.64 6.90
C LEU A 274 7.62 -22.63 6.45
N GLN A 275 7.17 -23.72 5.82
CA GLN A 275 8.06 -24.68 5.15
C GLN A 275 8.51 -24.12 3.81
N CYS A 276 9.52 -23.25 3.84
CA CYS A 276 10.08 -22.67 2.62
C CYS A 276 10.94 -23.68 1.86
N ARG A 277 11.02 -23.48 0.54
CA ARG A 277 11.89 -24.24 -0.39
C ARG A 277 12.96 -23.31 -0.97
N ALA A 278 13.93 -23.87 -1.67
CA ALA A 278 14.84 -23.09 -2.48
C ALA A 278 14.03 -22.37 -3.60
N PRO A 279 14.21 -21.05 -3.77
CA PRO A 279 13.52 -20.31 -4.81
C PRO A 279 13.87 -20.83 -6.20
N ARG A 280 12.89 -20.89 -7.10
CA ARG A 280 13.08 -21.22 -8.52
C ARG A 280 12.45 -20.13 -9.38
N ALA A 281 13.15 -19.73 -10.44
CA ALA A 281 12.55 -18.80 -11.40
C ALA A 281 11.31 -19.43 -12.08
N PRO A 282 10.29 -18.64 -12.44
CA PRO A 282 9.26 -19.07 -13.37
C PRO A 282 9.86 -19.53 -14.70
N LEU A 283 9.17 -20.34 -15.45
CA LEU A 283 9.60 -20.77 -16.80
C LEU A 283 9.45 -19.65 -17.84
N TYR A 284 8.62 -18.66 -17.56
CA TYR A 284 8.30 -17.56 -18.48
C TYR A 284 8.80 -16.23 -17.89
N PRO A 285 9.38 -15.34 -18.71
CA PRO A 285 9.87 -14.04 -18.26
C PRO A 285 8.75 -13.18 -17.67
N ALA A 286 9.08 -12.41 -16.64
CA ALA A 286 8.12 -11.50 -16.00
C ALA A 286 7.61 -10.40 -16.95
N GLU A 287 8.45 -9.96 -17.89
CA GLU A 287 8.12 -8.94 -18.90
C GLU A 287 7.02 -9.39 -19.86
N GLU A 288 6.81 -10.70 -20.01
CA GLU A 288 5.66 -11.20 -20.79
C GLU A 288 4.31 -10.82 -20.18
N LEU A 289 4.25 -10.47 -18.89
CA LEU A 289 3.03 -9.95 -18.25
C LEU A 289 2.47 -8.72 -18.97
N TYR A 290 3.32 -7.95 -19.64
CA TYR A 290 2.86 -6.80 -20.43
C TYR A 290 1.96 -7.20 -21.60
N GLY A 291 2.22 -8.34 -22.23
CA GLY A 291 1.43 -8.81 -23.37
C GLY A 291 0.32 -9.81 -23.00
N VAL A 292 0.32 -10.32 -21.75
CA VAL A 292 -0.75 -11.21 -21.24
C VAL A 292 -2.06 -10.47 -21.08
N ILE A 293 -2.00 -9.23 -20.59
CA ILE A 293 -3.20 -8.44 -20.30
C ILE A 293 -3.67 -7.76 -21.58
N PRO A 294 -4.90 -8.02 -22.04
CA PRO A 294 -5.45 -7.36 -23.22
C PRO A 294 -5.53 -5.84 -23.05
N ALA A 295 -5.22 -5.12 -24.12
CA ALA A 295 -5.38 -3.66 -24.17
C ALA A 295 -6.85 -3.24 -23.99
N ASP A 296 -7.79 -4.01 -24.53
CA ASP A 296 -9.22 -3.86 -24.27
C ASP A 296 -9.61 -4.67 -23.02
N SER A 297 -9.96 -3.97 -21.95
CA SER A 297 -10.38 -4.57 -20.68
C SER A 297 -11.63 -5.47 -20.77
N LYS A 298 -12.37 -5.44 -21.89
CA LYS A 298 -13.53 -6.30 -22.16
C LYS A 298 -13.11 -7.67 -22.71
N GLN A 299 -11.90 -7.80 -23.22
CA GLN A 299 -11.40 -9.08 -23.71
C GLN A 299 -11.01 -10.00 -22.55
N PRO A 300 -11.54 -11.24 -22.52
CA PRO A 300 -11.16 -12.21 -21.51
C PRO A 300 -9.76 -12.78 -21.79
N TYR A 301 -9.05 -13.12 -20.74
CA TYR A 301 -7.81 -13.88 -20.80
C TYR A 301 -7.78 -14.92 -19.67
N ASP A 302 -6.97 -15.95 -19.81
CA ASP A 302 -6.81 -16.96 -18.76
C ASP A 302 -5.82 -16.46 -17.72
N VAL A 303 -6.28 -16.27 -16.49
CA VAL A 303 -5.46 -15.78 -15.39
C VAL A 303 -4.32 -16.72 -15.00
N ARG A 304 -4.36 -17.99 -15.44
CA ARG A 304 -3.26 -18.95 -15.27
C ARG A 304 -1.99 -18.47 -15.98
N GLU A 305 -2.12 -17.67 -17.04
CA GLU A 305 -0.98 -17.03 -17.72
C GLU A 305 -0.25 -16.04 -16.80
N VAL A 306 -0.99 -15.31 -15.95
CA VAL A 306 -0.39 -14.45 -14.93
C VAL A 306 0.28 -15.30 -13.85
N ILE A 307 -0.42 -16.32 -13.33
CA ILE A 307 0.10 -17.21 -12.29
C ILE A 307 1.40 -17.88 -12.75
N ALA A 308 1.47 -18.37 -14.00
CA ALA A 308 2.64 -19.05 -14.55
C ALA A 308 3.91 -18.16 -14.57
N ARG A 309 3.76 -16.83 -14.61
CA ARG A 309 4.87 -15.85 -14.59
C ARG A 309 5.23 -15.33 -13.20
N LEU A 310 4.46 -15.74 -12.19
CA LEU A 310 4.69 -15.34 -10.80
C LEU A 310 5.27 -16.47 -9.94
N VAL A 311 4.82 -17.71 -10.13
CA VAL A 311 5.13 -18.82 -9.22
C VAL A 311 6.39 -19.58 -9.61
N ASP A 312 7.03 -20.18 -8.62
CA ASP A 312 8.26 -20.95 -8.77
C ASP A 312 8.10 -22.10 -9.75
N GLY A 313 8.98 -22.13 -10.78
CA GLY A 313 8.96 -23.16 -11.82
C GLY A 313 7.65 -23.23 -12.60
N SER A 314 6.81 -22.21 -12.55
CA SER A 314 5.45 -22.19 -13.10
C SER A 314 4.59 -23.37 -12.61
N GLU A 315 4.90 -23.90 -11.41
CA GLU A 315 4.20 -25.00 -10.78
C GLU A 315 2.98 -24.54 -10.00
N PHE A 316 1.83 -25.12 -10.28
CA PHE A 316 0.56 -24.77 -9.64
C PHE A 316 -0.27 -26.02 -9.37
N ASP A 317 -0.79 -26.17 -8.18
CA ASP A 317 -1.68 -27.26 -7.79
C ASP A 317 -3.12 -26.73 -7.71
N GLU A 318 -3.83 -26.79 -8.83
CA GLU A 318 -5.16 -26.20 -8.97
C GLU A 318 -6.22 -27.00 -8.21
N PHE A 319 -6.92 -26.32 -7.33
CA PHE A 319 -8.01 -26.86 -6.53
C PHE A 319 -9.34 -26.75 -7.28
N LYS A 320 -10.09 -27.85 -7.39
CA LYS A 320 -11.40 -27.93 -8.06
C LYS A 320 -11.40 -27.30 -9.46
N ALA A 321 -10.43 -27.69 -10.31
CA ALA A 321 -10.25 -27.11 -11.65
C ALA A 321 -11.52 -27.16 -12.54
N LEU A 322 -12.38 -28.17 -12.34
CA LEU A 322 -13.61 -28.38 -13.12
C LEU A 322 -14.88 -27.75 -12.50
N PHE A 323 -14.78 -27.15 -11.30
CA PHE A 323 -15.92 -26.55 -10.61
C PHE A 323 -15.65 -25.06 -10.33
N GLY A 324 -16.64 -24.19 -10.58
CA GLY A 324 -16.49 -22.74 -10.38
C GLY A 324 -15.32 -22.17 -11.18
N THR A 325 -15.24 -22.45 -12.46
CA THR A 325 -14.08 -22.19 -13.33
C THR A 325 -13.75 -20.72 -13.54
N THR A 326 -14.67 -19.83 -13.18
CA THR A 326 -14.45 -18.36 -13.21
C THR A 326 -13.66 -17.80 -12.02
N LEU A 327 -13.29 -18.69 -11.08
CA LEU A 327 -12.33 -18.42 -10.02
C LEU A 327 -11.29 -19.54 -10.01
N VAL A 328 -10.04 -19.23 -10.29
CA VAL A 328 -8.91 -20.15 -10.19
C VAL A 328 -8.39 -20.12 -8.76
N CYS A 329 -8.31 -21.28 -8.12
CA CYS A 329 -7.75 -21.44 -6.77
C CYS A 329 -6.68 -22.52 -6.79
N GLY A 330 -5.56 -22.33 -6.11
CA GLY A 330 -4.55 -23.37 -6.03
C GLY A 330 -3.35 -23.00 -5.16
N PHE A 331 -2.55 -24.01 -4.83
CA PHE A 331 -1.32 -23.86 -4.05
C PHE A 331 -0.10 -23.78 -4.97
N ALA A 332 0.86 -22.93 -4.57
CA ALA A 332 2.11 -22.73 -5.29
C ALA A 332 3.24 -22.36 -4.32
N HIS A 333 4.41 -22.06 -4.86
CA HIS A 333 5.50 -21.39 -4.15
C HIS A 333 5.87 -20.10 -4.88
N LEU A 334 6.21 -19.08 -4.13
CA LEU A 334 6.69 -17.80 -4.65
C LEU A 334 7.97 -17.43 -3.88
N HIS A 335 9.10 -17.33 -4.57
CA HIS A 335 10.42 -17.21 -3.94
C HIS A 335 10.67 -18.23 -2.80
N GLY A 336 10.18 -19.46 -3.01
CA GLY A 336 10.28 -20.55 -2.02
C GLY A 336 9.22 -20.51 -0.93
N TYR A 337 8.48 -19.43 -0.75
CA TYR A 337 7.38 -19.35 0.24
C TYR A 337 6.14 -20.07 -0.28
N PRO A 338 5.51 -20.97 0.51
CA PRO A 338 4.22 -21.54 0.14
C PRO A 338 3.14 -20.45 0.12
N ILE A 339 2.28 -20.47 -0.90
CA ILE A 339 1.21 -19.49 -1.09
C ILE A 339 -0.04 -20.14 -1.65
N ALA A 340 -1.20 -19.69 -1.21
CA ALA A 340 -2.51 -20.08 -1.72
C ALA A 340 -3.08 -18.93 -2.55
N ILE A 341 -3.33 -19.17 -3.83
CA ILE A 341 -3.73 -18.15 -4.80
C ILE A 341 -5.21 -18.27 -5.12
N LEU A 342 -5.93 -17.15 -5.08
CA LEU A 342 -7.27 -16.98 -5.64
C LEU A 342 -7.18 -15.91 -6.73
N ALA A 343 -7.60 -16.27 -7.95
CA ALA A 343 -7.48 -15.39 -9.10
C ALA A 343 -8.78 -15.37 -9.91
N ASN A 344 -9.29 -14.18 -10.24
CA ASN A 344 -10.47 -14.07 -11.07
C ASN A 344 -10.19 -14.50 -12.51
N ASN A 345 -11.07 -15.33 -13.05
CA ASN A 345 -11.06 -15.78 -14.44
C ASN A 345 -12.43 -15.52 -15.11
N GLY A 346 -13.09 -14.45 -14.69
CA GLY A 346 -14.41 -14.04 -15.15
C GLY A 346 -15.33 -13.59 -14.02
N ILE A 347 -16.63 -13.52 -14.30
CA ILE A 347 -17.67 -13.11 -13.35
C ILE A 347 -17.79 -14.14 -12.22
N LEU A 348 -18.03 -13.70 -10.98
CA LEU A 348 -18.25 -14.61 -9.86
C LEU A 348 -19.68 -15.18 -9.86
N PHE A 349 -19.78 -16.47 -10.05
CA PHE A 349 -21.00 -17.27 -9.86
C PHE A 349 -21.05 -17.89 -8.45
N ALA A 350 -22.18 -18.46 -8.08
CA ALA A 350 -22.38 -19.11 -6.79
C ALA A 350 -21.36 -20.24 -6.53
N GLU A 351 -21.06 -21.03 -7.55
CA GLU A 351 -20.08 -22.12 -7.50
C GLU A 351 -18.66 -21.60 -7.27
N ALA A 352 -18.31 -20.51 -7.94
CA ALA A 352 -17.01 -19.84 -7.76
C ALA A 352 -16.86 -19.31 -6.33
N ALA A 353 -17.91 -18.70 -5.77
CA ALA A 353 -17.91 -18.21 -4.39
C ALA A 353 -17.78 -19.36 -3.37
N GLN A 354 -18.48 -20.48 -3.57
CA GLN A 354 -18.36 -21.68 -2.72
C GLN A 354 -16.95 -22.30 -2.80
N LYS A 355 -16.38 -22.40 -4.00
CA LYS A 355 -15.00 -22.87 -4.22
C LYS A 355 -14.00 -21.99 -3.48
N GLY A 356 -14.13 -20.66 -3.62
CA GLY A 356 -13.25 -19.70 -2.96
C GLY A 356 -13.33 -19.76 -1.44
N ALA A 357 -14.53 -19.84 -0.87
CA ALA A 357 -14.73 -19.97 0.58
C ALA A 357 -14.05 -21.24 1.12
N HIS A 358 -14.34 -22.40 0.51
CA HIS A 358 -13.71 -23.67 0.89
C HIS A 358 -12.18 -23.64 0.76
N PHE A 359 -11.65 -23.01 -0.29
CA PHE A 359 -10.20 -22.94 -0.49
C PHE A 359 -9.51 -22.04 0.55
N ILE A 360 -10.16 -20.93 0.94
CA ILE A 360 -9.67 -20.06 2.02
C ILE A 360 -9.62 -20.82 3.35
N GLU A 361 -10.65 -21.61 3.67
CA GLU A 361 -10.68 -22.45 4.88
C GLU A 361 -9.50 -23.43 4.90
N LEU A 362 -9.23 -24.11 3.77
CA LEU A 362 -8.08 -25.02 3.63
C LEU A 362 -6.74 -24.29 3.82
N ALA A 363 -6.57 -23.12 3.22
CA ALA A 363 -5.35 -22.33 3.36
C ALA A 363 -5.14 -21.88 4.82
N CYS A 364 -6.20 -21.42 5.48
CA CYS A 364 -6.18 -21.02 6.88
C CYS A 364 -5.83 -22.20 7.81
N GLN A 365 -6.43 -23.38 7.59
CA GLN A 365 -6.13 -24.58 8.36
C GLN A 365 -4.66 -24.99 8.24
N ARG A 366 -4.06 -24.77 7.07
CA ARG A 366 -2.66 -25.12 6.76
C ARG A 366 -1.68 -24.00 7.15
N GLY A 367 -2.15 -22.84 7.60
CA GLY A 367 -1.32 -21.68 7.92
C GLY A 367 -0.62 -21.09 6.69
N ILE A 368 -1.19 -21.25 5.48
CA ILE A 368 -0.59 -20.78 4.22
C ILE A 368 -1.12 -19.39 3.89
N PRO A 369 -0.25 -18.40 3.61
CA PRO A 369 -0.65 -17.07 3.17
C PRO A 369 -1.51 -17.08 1.90
N LEU A 370 -2.44 -16.12 1.80
CA LEU A 370 -3.37 -15.97 0.70
C LEU A 370 -2.93 -14.83 -0.23
N LEU A 371 -2.93 -15.09 -1.53
CA LEU A 371 -2.77 -14.10 -2.59
C LEU A 371 -4.04 -13.99 -3.42
N PHE A 372 -4.57 -12.78 -3.52
CA PHE A 372 -5.73 -12.45 -4.34
C PHE A 372 -5.27 -11.67 -5.58
N LEU A 373 -5.49 -12.24 -6.77
CA LEU A 373 -5.28 -11.55 -8.05
C LEU A 373 -6.64 -11.09 -8.56
N GLN A 374 -6.92 -9.80 -8.41
CA GLN A 374 -8.24 -9.24 -8.76
C GLN A 374 -8.31 -8.79 -10.22
N ASN A 375 -9.23 -9.38 -10.95
CA ASN A 375 -9.78 -8.86 -12.20
C ASN A 375 -11.28 -9.20 -12.21
N ILE A 376 -12.07 -8.46 -11.43
CA ILE A 376 -13.46 -8.77 -11.15
C ILE A 376 -14.40 -7.65 -11.58
N THR A 377 -15.40 -8.00 -12.36
CA THR A 377 -16.49 -7.10 -12.79
C THR A 377 -17.69 -7.13 -11.84
N GLY A 378 -17.77 -8.13 -10.96
CA GLY A 378 -18.84 -8.30 -9.97
C GLY A 378 -19.31 -9.74 -9.82
N PHE A 379 -20.29 -9.96 -8.94
CA PHE A 379 -21.08 -11.19 -8.90
C PHE A 379 -22.12 -11.18 -10.02
N MET A 380 -22.49 -12.36 -10.50
CA MET A 380 -23.53 -12.49 -11.51
C MET A 380 -24.87 -12.03 -10.94
N VAL A 381 -25.63 -11.33 -11.75
CA VAL A 381 -26.94 -10.76 -11.40
C VAL A 381 -28.06 -11.38 -12.24
N GLY A 382 -29.29 -11.29 -11.76
CA GLY A 382 -30.49 -11.72 -12.47
C GLY A 382 -31.33 -12.72 -11.67
N GLN A 383 -32.63 -12.82 -11.99
CA GLN A 383 -33.61 -13.59 -11.25
C GLN A 383 -33.17 -15.05 -10.97
N LYS A 384 -32.60 -15.72 -11.97
CA LYS A 384 -32.11 -17.11 -11.86
C LYS A 384 -31.02 -17.23 -10.78
N TYR A 385 -30.11 -16.28 -10.73
CA TYR A 385 -28.95 -16.31 -9.83
C TYR A 385 -29.34 -15.89 -8.41
N GLU A 386 -30.26 -14.91 -8.28
CA GLU A 386 -30.84 -14.55 -6.98
C GLU A 386 -31.62 -15.72 -6.37
N ALA A 387 -32.48 -16.36 -7.15
CA ALA A 387 -33.22 -17.56 -6.74
C ALA A 387 -32.27 -18.74 -6.42
N GLY A 388 -31.14 -18.85 -7.13
CA GLY A 388 -30.06 -19.82 -6.88
C GLY A 388 -29.21 -19.51 -5.66
N GLY A 389 -29.45 -18.38 -4.96
CA GLY A 389 -28.80 -18.00 -3.70
C GLY A 389 -27.43 -17.37 -3.89
N ILE A 390 -27.19 -16.60 -4.96
CA ILE A 390 -25.93 -15.90 -5.21
C ILE A 390 -25.52 -15.01 -4.03
N ALA A 391 -26.47 -14.31 -3.38
CA ALA A 391 -26.22 -13.48 -2.22
C ALA A 391 -25.70 -14.33 -1.04
N LYS A 392 -26.30 -15.48 -0.76
CA LYS A 392 -25.91 -16.41 0.30
C LYS A 392 -24.50 -17.00 0.04
N HIS A 393 -24.22 -17.41 -1.20
CA HIS A 393 -22.94 -18.01 -1.55
C HIS A 393 -21.82 -16.96 -1.66
N GLY A 394 -22.13 -15.76 -2.17
CA GLY A 394 -21.22 -14.63 -2.13
C GLY A 394 -20.85 -14.23 -0.71
N ALA A 395 -21.83 -14.19 0.21
CA ALA A 395 -21.60 -13.92 1.61
C ALA A 395 -20.66 -14.94 2.29
N LYS A 396 -20.70 -16.21 1.90
CA LYS A 396 -19.73 -17.22 2.40
C LYS A 396 -18.30 -16.85 2.03
N LEU A 397 -18.05 -16.47 0.76
CA LEU A 397 -16.72 -16.04 0.31
C LEU A 397 -16.27 -14.80 1.08
N VAL A 398 -17.13 -13.79 1.17
CA VAL A 398 -16.84 -12.54 1.91
C VAL A 398 -16.55 -12.83 3.39
N THR A 399 -17.31 -13.71 4.04
CA THR A 399 -17.06 -14.12 5.42
C THR A 399 -15.73 -14.85 5.58
N ALA A 400 -15.40 -15.75 4.66
CA ALA A 400 -14.13 -16.47 4.68
C ALA A 400 -12.93 -15.51 4.56
N VAL A 401 -13.00 -14.55 3.63
CA VAL A 401 -11.98 -13.49 3.48
C VAL A 401 -11.85 -12.64 4.75
N ALA A 402 -12.98 -12.20 5.32
CA ALA A 402 -13.00 -11.32 6.49
C ALA A 402 -12.42 -11.99 7.73
N CYS A 403 -12.70 -13.30 7.93
CA CYS A 403 -12.26 -14.04 9.12
C CYS A 403 -10.84 -14.61 9.00
N ALA A 404 -10.28 -14.72 7.78
CA ALA A 404 -8.95 -15.28 7.56
C ALA A 404 -7.87 -14.49 8.31
N ARG A 405 -7.06 -15.18 9.12
CA ARG A 405 -5.97 -14.61 9.93
C ARG A 405 -4.58 -14.86 9.34
N VAL A 406 -4.45 -15.78 8.40
CA VAL A 406 -3.21 -15.92 7.62
C VAL A 406 -2.92 -14.62 6.87
N PRO A 407 -1.65 -14.28 6.61
CA PRO A 407 -1.31 -13.09 5.82
C PRO A 407 -2.05 -13.08 4.48
N LYS A 408 -2.70 -11.98 4.16
CA LYS A 408 -3.45 -11.75 2.92
C LYS A 408 -2.74 -10.69 2.08
N PHE A 409 -2.55 -10.96 0.81
CA PHE A 409 -1.96 -10.03 -0.15
C PHE A 409 -2.92 -9.87 -1.33
N THR A 410 -3.08 -8.66 -1.84
CA THR A 410 -3.96 -8.38 -2.96
C THR A 410 -3.23 -7.60 -4.04
N VAL A 411 -3.39 -8.03 -5.29
CA VAL A 411 -2.93 -7.28 -6.46
C VAL A 411 -4.12 -7.10 -7.41
N LEU A 412 -4.48 -5.86 -7.68
CA LEU A 412 -5.46 -5.53 -8.70
C LEU A 412 -4.75 -5.55 -10.06
N ILE A 413 -4.97 -6.62 -10.81
CA ILE A 413 -4.38 -6.84 -12.14
C ILE A 413 -5.29 -6.37 -13.28
N GLY A 414 -6.49 -5.87 -12.95
CA GLY A 414 -7.52 -5.38 -13.85
C GLY A 414 -8.64 -4.72 -13.08
N GLY A 415 -9.90 -5.02 -13.43
CA GLY A 415 -11.08 -4.47 -12.77
C GLY A 415 -11.24 -4.91 -11.31
N SER A 416 -11.77 -4.03 -10.48
CA SER A 416 -12.14 -4.31 -9.10
C SER A 416 -13.45 -3.58 -8.77
N PHE A 417 -14.59 -4.22 -9.04
CA PHE A 417 -15.89 -3.56 -8.99
C PHE A 417 -16.87 -4.23 -8.02
N GLY A 418 -17.64 -3.38 -7.31
CA GLY A 418 -18.75 -3.76 -6.46
C GLY A 418 -18.38 -4.75 -5.36
N ALA A 419 -19.32 -5.62 -4.97
CA ALA A 419 -19.11 -6.62 -3.93
C ALA A 419 -18.07 -7.70 -4.30
N GLY A 420 -17.68 -7.80 -5.58
CA GLY A 420 -16.56 -8.63 -6.02
C GLY A 420 -15.24 -8.22 -5.38
N ASN A 421 -15.02 -6.92 -5.18
CA ASN A 421 -13.88 -6.39 -4.42
C ASN A 421 -13.82 -6.98 -3.00
N TYR A 422 -14.96 -7.13 -2.33
CA TYR A 422 -15.03 -7.69 -0.98
C TYR A 422 -14.66 -9.15 -0.93
N GLY A 423 -15.22 -9.94 -1.85
CA GLY A 423 -14.92 -11.38 -1.98
C GLY A 423 -13.49 -11.69 -2.39
N MET A 424 -12.78 -10.71 -2.96
CA MET A 424 -11.39 -10.82 -3.40
C MET A 424 -10.41 -10.00 -2.54
N CYS A 425 -10.76 -9.76 -1.28
CA CYS A 425 -9.90 -9.09 -0.29
C CYS A 425 -9.48 -7.68 -0.71
N GLY A 426 -10.46 -6.80 -0.99
CA GLY A 426 -10.21 -5.38 -1.17
C GLY A 426 -9.74 -4.70 0.11
N ARG A 427 -9.46 -3.39 0.03
CA ARG A 427 -8.84 -2.60 1.12
C ARG A 427 -9.54 -2.74 2.46
N ALA A 428 -10.88 -2.77 2.48
CA ALA A 428 -11.70 -2.89 3.69
C ALA A 428 -11.65 -4.27 4.37
N TYR A 429 -10.99 -5.26 3.77
CA TYR A 429 -10.83 -6.62 4.29
C TYR A 429 -9.42 -6.89 4.84
N ASP A 430 -8.69 -5.84 5.15
CA ASP A 430 -7.40 -5.83 5.81
C ASP A 430 -6.37 -6.78 5.18
N PRO A 431 -6.08 -6.65 3.86
CA PRO A 431 -4.89 -7.27 3.33
C PRO A 431 -3.65 -6.64 3.99
N ARG A 432 -2.63 -7.46 4.29
CA ARG A 432 -1.33 -6.95 4.77
C ARG A 432 -0.80 -5.89 3.83
N PHE A 433 -0.95 -6.15 2.52
CA PHE A 433 -0.61 -5.23 1.44
C PHE A 433 -1.59 -5.37 0.29
N LEU A 434 -1.85 -4.24 -0.37
CA LEU A 434 -2.64 -4.18 -1.58
C LEU A 434 -1.95 -3.28 -2.60
N TRP A 435 -1.71 -3.79 -3.79
CA TRP A 435 -1.14 -3.04 -4.91
C TRP A 435 -2.06 -3.04 -6.12
N MET A 436 -1.83 -2.08 -7.01
CA MET A 436 -2.52 -1.99 -8.30
C MET A 436 -1.52 -2.01 -9.45
N TRP A 437 -1.88 -2.63 -10.56
CA TRP A 437 -1.20 -2.44 -11.82
C TRP A 437 -1.68 -1.16 -12.51
N PRO A 438 -0.90 -0.57 -13.45
CA PRO A 438 -1.28 0.68 -14.10
C PRO A 438 -2.59 0.62 -14.91
N ASN A 439 -2.94 -0.56 -15.43
CA ASN A 439 -4.19 -0.81 -16.14
C ASN A 439 -5.40 -1.06 -15.25
N ALA A 440 -5.22 -1.18 -13.93
CA ALA A 440 -6.31 -1.51 -13.02
C ALA A 440 -7.35 -0.38 -12.92
N ARG A 441 -8.59 -0.75 -12.63
CA ARG A 441 -9.69 0.20 -12.37
C ARG A 441 -10.49 -0.27 -11.17
N ILE A 442 -10.87 0.67 -10.31
CA ILE A 442 -11.64 0.40 -9.09
C ILE A 442 -12.87 1.29 -9.02
N GLY A 443 -13.99 0.73 -8.57
CA GLY A 443 -15.23 1.49 -8.38
C GLY A 443 -16.37 0.62 -7.87
N VAL A 444 -17.50 1.27 -7.63
CA VAL A 444 -18.73 0.58 -7.21
C VAL A 444 -19.30 -0.31 -8.32
N MET A 445 -19.08 0.10 -9.58
CA MET A 445 -19.39 -0.64 -10.81
C MET A 445 -18.55 -0.08 -11.97
N GLY A 446 -18.54 -0.72 -13.11
CA GLY A 446 -17.90 -0.18 -14.31
C GLY A 446 -18.59 1.10 -14.81
N GLY A 447 -17.83 2.06 -15.34
CA GLY A 447 -18.36 3.35 -15.79
C GLY A 447 -19.47 3.22 -16.83
N GLU A 448 -19.36 2.29 -17.77
CA GLU A 448 -20.40 1.99 -18.78
C GLU A 448 -21.72 1.53 -18.13
N GLN A 449 -21.63 0.69 -17.09
CA GLN A 449 -22.81 0.24 -16.35
C GLN A 449 -23.45 1.40 -15.59
N ALA A 450 -22.67 2.23 -14.92
CA ALA A 450 -23.15 3.38 -14.18
C ALA A 450 -23.84 4.39 -15.11
N ALA A 451 -23.20 4.71 -16.22
CA ALA A 451 -23.76 5.60 -17.24
C ALA A 451 -25.06 5.04 -17.85
N GLY A 452 -25.10 3.72 -18.11
CA GLY A 452 -26.29 3.02 -18.61
C GLY A 452 -27.47 3.09 -17.65
N VAL A 453 -27.26 2.79 -16.37
CA VAL A 453 -28.31 2.86 -15.33
C VAL A 453 -28.88 4.27 -15.21
N LEU A 454 -28.02 5.29 -15.14
CA LEU A 454 -28.48 6.68 -15.02
C LEU A 454 -29.21 7.19 -16.28
N ALA A 455 -28.75 6.79 -17.47
CA ALA A 455 -29.45 7.09 -18.71
C ALA A 455 -30.82 6.42 -18.76
N GLN A 456 -30.95 5.17 -18.31
CA GLN A 456 -32.22 4.47 -18.23
C GLN A 456 -33.20 5.16 -17.26
N VAL A 457 -32.75 5.54 -16.05
CA VAL A 457 -33.57 6.29 -15.10
C VAL A 457 -34.10 7.60 -15.72
N LYS A 458 -33.24 8.32 -16.45
CA LYS A 458 -33.63 9.54 -17.15
C LYS A 458 -34.61 9.29 -18.28
N ARG A 459 -34.44 8.21 -19.04
CA ARG A 459 -35.37 7.77 -20.10
C ARG A 459 -36.74 7.47 -19.50
N GLU A 460 -36.83 6.70 -18.45
CA GLU A 460 -38.08 6.38 -17.75
C GLU A 460 -38.78 7.64 -17.17
N GLN A 461 -38.01 8.61 -16.69
CA GLN A 461 -38.55 9.91 -16.24
C GLN A 461 -39.13 10.72 -17.41
N ALA A 462 -38.43 10.76 -18.54
CA ALA A 462 -38.90 11.45 -19.76
C ALA A 462 -40.17 10.79 -20.31
N GLU A 463 -40.23 9.47 -20.39
CA GLU A 463 -41.40 8.71 -20.83
C GLU A 463 -42.63 8.98 -19.95
N ARG A 464 -42.45 9.03 -18.62
CA ARG A 464 -43.53 9.42 -17.69
C ARG A 464 -44.02 10.86 -17.89
N ALA A 465 -43.15 11.72 -18.40
CA ALA A 465 -43.48 13.11 -18.75
C ALA A 465 -44.04 13.25 -20.19
N GLY A 466 -44.24 12.15 -20.92
CA GLY A 466 -44.71 12.14 -22.33
C GLY A 466 -43.65 12.60 -23.33
N GLN A 467 -42.37 12.55 -22.96
CA GLN A 467 -41.23 12.93 -23.81
C GLN A 467 -40.41 11.69 -24.18
N GLN A 468 -39.74 11.74 -25.33
CA GLN A 468 -38.74 10.71 -25.71
C GLN A 468 -37.34 11.30 -25.64
N LEU A 469 -36.45 10.62 -24.97
CA LEU A 469 -35.04 10.99 -24.89
C LEU A 469 -34.35 10.59 -26.20
N GLY A 470 -33.76 11.57 -26.90
CA GLY A 470 -33.00 11.33 -28.13
C GLY A 470 -31.62 10.69 -27.84
N VAL A 471 -31.03 10.03 -28.85
CA VAL A 471 -29.71 9.39 -28.75
C VAL A 471 -28.61 10.38 -28.34
N GLU A 472 -28.65 11.60 -28.88
CA GLU A 472 -27.69 12.66 -28.56
C GLU A 472 -27.85 13.16 -27.11
N GLU A 473 -29.08 13.23 -26.60
CA GLU A 473 -29.35 13.61 -25.21
C GLU A 473 -28.87 12.52 -24.24
N GLU A 474 -29.11 11.27 -24.61
CA GLU A 474 -28.58 10.12 -23.83
C GLU A 474 -27.04 10.13 -23.78
N ALA A 475 -26.38 10.40 -24.91
CA ALA A 475 -24.93 10.52 -24.95
C ALA A 475 -24.41 11.68 -24.06
N LYS A 476 -25.10 12.83 -24.05
CA LYS A 476 -24.78 13.95 -23.16
C LYS A 476 -24.94 13.62 -21.67
N ILE A 477 -25.89 12.75 -21.33
CA ILE A 477 -26.07 12.28 -19.95
C ILE A 477 -24.94 11.30 -19.55
N LYS A 478 -24.54 10.41 -20.46
CA LYS A 478 -23.52 9.40 -20.21
C LYS A 478 -22.10 9.95 -20.11
N ALA A 479 -21.75 10.92 -20.97
CA ALA A 479 -20.38 11.41 -21.09
C ALA A 479 -19.74 11.88 -19.76
N PRO A 480 -20.36 12.76 -18.96
CA PRO A 480 -19.76 13.22 -17.69
C PRO A 480 -19.62 12.09 -16.66
N ILE A 481 -20.48 11.08 -16.71
CA ILE A 481 -20.42 9.93 -15.81
C ILE A 481 -19.25 9.03 -16.19
N LEU A 482 -19.09 8.75 -17.47
CA LEU A 482 -17.94 7.98 -17.97
C LEU A 482 -16.62 8.66 -17.63
N GLU A 483 -16.53 9.97 -17.84
CA GLU A 483 -15.34 10.76 -17.48
C GLU A 483 -15.05 10.71 -15.97
N GLN A 484 -16.07 10.87 -15.12
CA GLN A 484 -15.95 10.80 -13.69
C GLN A 484 -15.44 9.41 -13.23
N TYR A 485 -16.04 8.34 -13.75
CA TYR A 485 -15.67 6.97 -13.37
C TYR A 485 -14.28 6.58 -13.87
N GLU A 486 -13.89 7.03 -15.07
CA GLU A 486 -12.53 6.82 -15.59
C GLU A 486 -11.50 7.55 -14.72
N HIS A 487 -11.76 8.81 -14.38
CA HIS A 487 -10.89 9.60 -13.53
C HIS A 487 -10.78 9.01 -12.10
N GLN A 488 -11.91 8.75 -11.45
CA GLN A 488 -11.94 8.28 -10.06
C GLN A 488 -11.56 6.80 -9.91
N GLY A 489 -11.75 5.99 -10.95
CA GLY A 489 -11.35 4.59 -11.00
C GLY A 489 -9.88 4.37 -11.33
N HIS A 490 -9.17 5.41 -11.76
CA HIS A 490 -7.78 5.32 -12.19
C HIS A 490 -6.83 5.01 -11.01
N PRO A 491 -5.80 4.14 -11.17
CA PRO A 491 -4.91 3.77 -10.08
C PRO A 491 -4.14 4.94 -9.46
N TYR A 492 -3.83 5.99 -10.21
CA TYR A 492 -3.18 7.18 -9.65
C TYR A 492 -4.11 7.96 -8.72
N TYR A 493 -5.40 8.06 -9.06
CA TYR A 493 -6.40 8.67 -8.19
C TYR A 493 -6.58 7.89 -6.88
N SER A 494 -6.65 6.57 -6.97
CA SER A 494 -6.75 5.62 -5.86
C SER A 494 -5.53 5.71 -4.94
N SER A 495 -4.34 5.56 -5.52
CA SER A 495 -3.08 5.56 -4.79
C SER A 495 -2.76 6.92 -4.14
N ALA A 496 -3.11 8.02 -4.82
CA ALA A 496 -3.00 9.36 -4.24
C ALA A 496 -3.79 9.52 -2.94
N ARG A 497 -4.88 8.75 -2.77
CA ARG A 497 -5.76 8.74 -1.59
C ARG A 497 -5.50 7.60 -0.62
N LEU A 498 -4.45 6.80 -0.87
CA LEU A 498 -4.07 5.64 -0.06
C LEU A 498 -5.17 4.55 0.01
N TRP A 499 -5.87 4.31 -1.11
CA TRP A 499 -6.76 3.16 -1.22
C TRP A 499 -6.01 1.85 -1.48
N ASP A 500 -4.73 1.97 -1.83
CA ASP A 500 -3.75 0.91 -2.03
C ASP A 500 -2.42 1.29 -1.35
N ASP A 501 -1.44 0.41 -1.43
CA ASP A 501 -0.09 0.64 -0.91
C ASP A 501 0.90 1.00 -2.02
N GLY A 502 0.43 1.16 -3.26
CA GLY A 502 1.17 1.66 -4.41
C GLY A 502 0.75 1.04 -5.74
N VAL A 503 1.07 1.75 -6.81
CA VAL A 503 0.97 1.25 -8.18
C VAL A 503 2.33 0.64 -8.54
N ILE A 504 2.33 -0.61 -8.99
CA ILE A 504 3.54 -1.37 -9.31
C ILE A 504 3.60 -1.77 -10.78
N ASP A 505 4.80 -1.86 -11.30
CA ASP A 505 5.08 -2.46 -12.60
C ASP A 505 4.70 -3.95 -12.56
N PRO A 506 3.87 -4.46 -13.49
CA PRO A 506 3.51 -5.88 -13.57
C PRO A 506 4.71 -6.83 -13.48
N ALA A 507 5.81 -6.51 -14.13
CA ALA A 507 7.02 -7.34 -14.11
C ALA A 507 7.69 -7.42 -12.72
N GLN A 508 7.46 -6.45 -11.83
CA GLN A 508 7.99 -6.44 -10.46
C GLN A 508 7.10 -7.16 -9.45
N THR A 509 5.92 -7.63 -9.85
CA THR A 509 4.92 -8.21 -8.93
C THR A 509 5.48 -9.35 -8.09
N ARG A 510 6.26 -10.24 -8.70
CA ARG A 510 6.87 -11.38 -8.01
C ARG A 510 7.82 -10.94 -6.89
N GLU A 511 8.67 -9.95 -7.14
CA GLU A 511 9.64 -9.43 -6.19
C GLU A 511 8.96 -8.68 -5.04
N VAL A 512 7.99 -7.82 -5.37
CA VAL A 512 7.19 -7.08 -4.40
C VAL A 512 6.47 -8.03 -3.45
N LEU A 513 5.85 -9.08 -3.97
CA LEU A 513 5.17 -10.11 -3.16
C LEU A 513 6.16 -10.90 -2.30
N ALA A 514 7.36 -11.21 -2.79
CA ALA A 514 8.38 -11.90 -2.01
C ALA A 514 8.86 -11.07 -0.81
N LEU A 515 9.09 -9.77 -1.02
CA LEU A 515 9.45 -8.83 0.06
C LEU A 515 8.31 -8.73 1.09
N ALA A 516 7.08 -8.65 0.64
CA ALA A 516 5.90 -8.57 1.50
C ALA A 516 5.70 -9.87 2.32
N LEU A 517 5.86 -11.04 1.69
CA LEU A 517 5.82 -12.34 2.37
C LEU A 517 6.91 -12.43 3.44
N SER A 518 8.14 -12.03 3.10
CA SER A 518 9.25 -11.99 4.05
C SER A 518 8.93 -11.09 5.25
N ALA A 519 8.43 -9.88 5.00
CA ALA A 519 8.05 -8.93 6.04
C ALA A 519 6.91 -9.47 6.92
N ALA A 520 5.91 -10.11 6.34
CA ALA A 520 4.77 -10.65 7.08
C ALA A 520 5.15 -11.76 8.07
N LEU A 521 6.26 -12.48 7.83
CA LEU A 521 6.74 -13.53 8.72
C LEU A 521 7.47 -13.02 9.98
N ASN A 522 7.64 -11.71 10.15
CA ASN A 522 8.05 -11.17 11.45
C ASN A 522 6.94 -11.35 12.51
N ALA A 523 5.67 -11.38 12.10
CA ALA A 523 4.54 -11.71 12.95
C ALA A 523 4.28 -13.24 12.95
N PRO A 524 3.72 -13.81 14.03
CA PRO A 524 3.21 -15.17 14.01
C PRO A 524 2.01 -15.29 13.07
N ILE A 525 1.79 -16.47 12.52
CA ILE A 525 0.56 -16.80 11.82
C ILE A 525 -0.46 -17.24 12.85
N GLU A 526 -1.48 -16.40 13.06
CA GLU A 526 -2.51 -16.67 14.06
C GLU A 526 -3.52 -17.72 13.57
N PRO A 527 -4.05 -18.56 14.48
CA PRO A 527 -5.11 -19.50 14.14
C PRO A 527 -6.38 -18.72 13.70
N THR A 528 -7.02 -19.22 12.64
CA THR A 528 -8.26 -18.66 12.13
C THR A 528 -9.47 -19.32 12.76
N ALA A 529 -10.46 -18.52 13.15
CA ALA A 529 -11.80 -18.97 13.52
C ALA A 529 -12.83 -18.28 12.60
N PHE A 530 -13.75 -19.06 12.07
CA PHE A 530 -14.81 -18.55 11.20
C PHE A 530 -16.11 -18.35 11.98
N GLY A 531 -16.86 -17.31 11.60
CA GLY A 531 -18.24 -17.13 12.05
C GLY A 531 -19.21 -18.13 11.42
N VAL A 532 -20.50 -17.96 11.67
CA VAL A 532 -21.54 -18.83 11.11
C VAL A 532 -21.71 -18.55 9.61
N PHE A 533 -21.52 -19.56 8.79
CA PHE A 533 -21.87 -19.50 7.37
C PHE A 533 -23.37 -19.82 7.17
N ARG A 534 -24.08 -18.97 6.44
CA ARG A 534 -25.47 -19.26 6.06
C ARG A 534 -25.48 -20.36 4.98
N MET A 535 -26.25 -21.42 5.22
CA MET A 535 -26.36 -22.57 4.32
C MET A 535 -27.51 -22.42 3.32
#